data_7aff6f39667fdc9e17549573e862a318
#
_entry.id   7aff6f39667fdc9e17549573e862a318
#
_cell.length_a   1.000
_cell.length_b   1.000
_cell.length_c   1.000
_cell.angle_alpha   90.00
_cell.angle_beta   90.00
_cell.angle_gamma   90.00
#
_symmetry.space_group_name_H-M   'P 1'
#
loop_
_entity.id
_entity.type
_entity.pdbx_description
1 polymer ?
#
loop_
_entity_poly.entity_id
_entity_poly.type
_entity_poly.pdbx_seq_one_letter_code
_entity_poly.pdbx_strand_id
1 'polypeptide(L)'
;MSPAELQKATIYLLRFGNFTSQQNGTQAEGLAKILSVNDNEFLRFEHFMITNGPDLHVYFATGEDIKSGMDLGTLKGNVGAQNYFLGNIANNYDTVVIASKPFGTVFVTSNLKSSFQTGFKDRF
;
A
#
# COMPACT_ATOMS: atom_id res chain seq x y z
N MET A 1 -7.83 21.67 -2.81
CA MET A 1 -9.07 21.40 -2.06
C MET A 1 -9.13 22.31 -0.86
N SER A 2 -10.26 22.99 -0.65
CA SER A 2 -10.44 23.87 0.49
C SER A 2 -10.68 23.05 1.77
N PRO A 3 -10.49 23.64 2.95
CA PRO A 3 -10.80 22.93 4.20
C PRO A 3 -12.25 22.45 4.28
N ALA A 4 -13.19 23.21 3.74
CA ALA A 4 -14.59 22.80 3.72
C ALA A 4 -14.81 21.57 2.83
N GLU A 5 -14.10 21.47 1.71
CA GLU A 5 -14.17 20.31 0.84
C GLU A 5 -13.54 19.08 1.48
N LEU A 6 -12.42 19.24 2.19
CA LEU A 6 -11.81 18.15 2.93
C LEU A 6 -12.76 17.59 3.99
N GLN A 7 -13.48 18.46 4.69
CA GLN A 7 -14.44 18.02 5.70
C GLN A 7 -15.62 17.26 5.12
N LYS A 8 -15.93 17.50 3.84
CA LYS A 8 -17.01 16.82 3.14
C LYS A 8 -16.57 15.57 2.40
N ALA A 9 -15.26 15.29 2.38
CA ALA A 9 -14.75 14.11 1.68
C ALA A 9 -15.29 12.84 2.35
N THR A 10 -15.79 11.91 1.53
CA THR A 10 -16.21 10.60 1.98
C THR A 10 -15.03 9.67 1.87
N ILE A 11 -14.58 9.13 3.00
CA ILE A 11 -13.41 8.26 3.09
C ILE A 11 -13.82 6.93 3.67
N TYR A 12 -13.54 5.85 2.95
CA TYR A 12 -13.78 4.49 3.40
C TYR A 12 -12.48 3.70 3.43
N LEU A 13 -12.29 2.93 4.49
CA LEU A 13 -11.25 1.91 4.53
C LEU A 13 -11.79 0.66 3.84
N LEU A 14 -11.15 0.25 2.76
CA LEU A 14 -11.57 -0.94 2.03
C LEU A 14 -10.79 -2.17 2.47
N ARG A 15 -9.46 -2.05 2.59
CA ARG A 15 -8.57 -3.16 2.91
C ARG A 15 -7.35 -2.64 3.67
N PHE A 16 -6.68 -3.52 4.40
CA PHE A 16 -5.47 -3.14 5.14
C PHE A 16 -4.58 -4.36 5.40
N GLY A 17 -3.34 -4.10 5.69
CA GLY A 17 -2.38 -5.14 6.08
C GLY A 17 -1.10 -4.55 6.63
N ASN A 18 -0.44 -5.30 7.50
CA ASN A 18 0.87 -4.92 8.04
C ASN A 18 1.97 -5.25 7.03
N PHE A 19 3.02 -4.44 7.03
CA PHE A 19 4.22 -4.75 6.26
C PHE A 19 5.05 -5.82 6.96
N THR A 20 5.51 -6.80 6.19
CA THR A 20 6.31 -7.91 6.68
C THR A 20 7.56 -8.03 5.82
N SER A 21 8.72 -8.06 6.46
CA SER A 21 9.99 -8.26 5.77
C SER A 21 10.09 -9.66 5.19
N GLN A 22 10.63 -9.75 3.96
CA GLN A 22 10.85 -11.00 3.26
C GLN A 22 12.32 -11.32 3.07
N GLN A 23 13.22 -10.45 3.53
CA GLN A 23 14.66 -10.63 3.38
C GLN A 23 15.38 -10.45 4.71
N ASN A 24 16.40 -11.28 4.95
CA ASN A 24 17.29 -11.08 6.09
C ASN A 24 17.99 -9.73 5.94
N GLY A 25 18.09 -8.99 7.03
CA GLY A 25 18.73 -7.68 7.03
C GLY A 25 17.81 -6.54 6.61
N THR A 26 16.59 -6.83 6.16
CA THR A 26 15.59 -5.82 5.86
C THR A 26 14.63 -5.69 7.04
N GLN A 27 14.47 -4.48 7.54
CA GLN A 27 13.48 -4.17 8.55
C GLN A 27 12.37 -3.35 7.92
N ALA A 28 11.14 -3.62 8.30
CA ALA A 28 9.98 -2.89 7.82
C ALA A 28 8.94 -2.79 8.92
N GLU A 29 8.26 -1.65 8.95
CA GLU A 29 7.17 -1.38 9.89
C GLU A 29 6.07 -0.65 9.15
N GLY A 30 4.87 -0.70 9.70
CA GLY A 30 3.78 0.11 9.22
C GLY A 30 2.63 -0.68 8.66
N LEU A 31 1.68 0.07 8.15
CA LEU A 31 0.39 -0.42 7.69
C LEU A 31 0.14 0.09 6.28
N ALA A 32 -0.28 -0.81 5.40
CA ALA A 32 -0.82 -0.45 4.10
C ALA A 32 -2.34 -0.43 4.19
N LYS A 33 -2.95 0.62 3.64
CA LYS A 33 -4.41 0.75 3.58
C LYS A 33 -4.82 1.05 2.15
N ILE A 34 -5.93 0.45 1.74
CA ILE A 34 -6.64 0.86 0.53
C ILE A 34 -7.80 1.73 0.99
N LEU A 35 -7.80 2.98 0.55
CA LEU A 35 -8.83 3.95 0.87
C LEU A 35 -9.61 4.33 -0.38
N SER A 36 -10.91 4.51 -0.22
CA SER A 36 -11.74 5.17 -1.23
C SER A 36 -12.02 6.59 -0.75
N VAL A 37 -11.63 7.57 -1.54
CA VAL A 37 -11.84 8.98 -1.23
C VAL A 37 -12.62 9.59 -2.39
N ASN A 38 -13.88 9.92 -2.17
CA ASN A 38 -14.78 10.45 -3.20
C ASN A 38 -14.76 9.58 -4.46
N ASP A 39 -14.89 8.27 -4.27
CA ASP A 39 -14.94 7.24 -5.33
C ASP A 39 -13.61 7.02 -6.07
N ASN A 40 -12.51 7.61 -5.61
CA ASN A 40 -11.19 7.30 -6.12
C ASN A 40 -10.44 6.46 -5.08
N GLU A 41 -9.70 5.46 -5.55
CA GLU A 41 -8.98 4.56 -4.67
C GLU A 41 -7.52 4.96 -4.56
N PHE A 42 -6.99 4.85 -3.33
CA PHE A 42 -5.60 5.17 -3.01
C PHE A 42 -5.01 4.07 -2.14
N LEU A 43 -3.74 3.79 -2.38
CA LEU A 43 -2.93 3.02 -1.45
C LEU A 43 -2.20 4.01 -0.56
N ARG A 44 -2.39 3.87 0.76
CA ARG A 44 -1.74 4.73 1.75
C ARG A 44 -0.89 3.90 2.69
N PHE A 45 0.35 4.34 2.90
CA PHE A 45 1.23 3.79 3.92
C PHE A 45 1.16 4.69 5.15
N GLU A 46 1.02 4.09 6.33
CA GLU A 46 1.02 4.81 7.61
C GLU A 46 2.03 4.21 8.55
N HIS A 47 2.71 5.06 9.31
CA HIS A 47 3.76 4.66 10.25
C HIS A 47 4.83 3.80 9.58
N PHE A 48 5.10 4.12 8.33
CA PHE A 48 5.93 3.30 7.46
C PHE A 48 7.42 3.56 7.68
N MET A 49 8.17 2.46 7.69
CA MET A 49 9.64 2.49 7.65
C MET A 49 10.12 1.24 6.92
N ILE A 50 11.15 1.40 6.11
CA ILE A 50 11.83 0.30 5.45
C ILE A 50 13.33 0.59 5.38
N THR A 51 14.14 -0.44 5.58
CA THR A 51 15.57 -0.41 5.28
C THR A 51 15.76 -0.11 3.80
N ASN A 52 16.66 0.80 3.47
CA ASN A 52 16.90 1.19 2.09
C ASN A 52 17.39 0.00 1.25
N GLY A 53 17.06 0.02 -0.02
CA GLY A 53 17.48 -0.97 -1.00
C GLY A 53 17.63 -0.34 -2.38
N PRO A 54 18.17 -1.09 -3.35
CA PRO A 54 18.46 -0.55 -4.68
C PRO A 54 17.18 -0.41 -5.51
N ASP A 55 16.88 0.82 -5.91
CA ASP A 55 15.76 1.17 -6.81
C ASP A 55 14.44 0.49 -6.40
N LEU A 56 13.97 0.81 -5.19
CA LEU A 56 12.75 0.22 -4.66
C LEU A 56 11.51 0.80 -5.35
N HIS A 57 10.66 -0.09 -5.83
CA HIS A 57 9.36 0.23 -6.41
C HIS A 57 8.25 -0.39 -5.59
N VAL A 58 7.08 0.23 -5.66
CA VAL A 58 5.86 -0.30 -5.05
C VAL A 58 5.04 -0.98 -6.13
N TYR A 59 4.68 -2.23 -5.87
CA TYR A 59 3.83 -3.02 -6.76
C TYR A 59 2.54 -3.38 -6.06
N PHE A 60 1.47 -3.45 -6.83
CA PHE A 60 0.21 -4.01 -6.37
C PHE A 60 0.00 -5.30 -7.16
N ALA A 61 -0.06 -6.45 -6.47
CA ALA A 61 0.07 -7.74 -7.12
C ALA A 61 -0.80 -8.81 -6.45
N THR A 62 -0.85 -9.98 -7.06
CA THR A 62 -1.41 -11.17 -6.45
C THR A 62 -0.26 -11.94 -5.82
N GLY A 63 -0.25 -12.00 -4.48
CA GLY A 63 0.90 -12.53 -3.76
C GLY A 63 2.17 -11.76 -4.11
N GLU A 64 3.25 -12.45 -4.35
CA GLU A 64 4.53 -11.84 -4.71
C GLU A 64 4.79 -11.82 -6.21
N ASP A 65 3.77 -12.06 -7.02
CA ASP A 65 3.91 -12.08 -8.49
C ASP A 65 3.91 -10.67 -9.05
N ILE A 66 5.05 -10.00 -8.95
CA ILE A 66 5.18 -8.63 -9.43
C ILE A 66 5.21 -8.53 -10.96
N LYS A 67 5.53 -9.63 -11.66
CA LYS A 67 5.55 -9.63 -13.12
C LYS A 67 4.17 -9.43 -13.70
N SER A 68 3.15 -9.98 -13.05
CA SER A 68 1.76 -9.83 -13.47
C SER A 68 1.03 -8.74 -12.69
N GLY A 69 1.73 -8.03 -11.82
CA GLY A 69 1.18 -6.96 -11.01
C GLY A 69 1.27 -5.60 -11.67
N MET A 70 0.86 -4.60 -10.92
CA MET A 70 0.92 -3.21 -11.34
C MET A 70 2.08 -2.51 -10.63
N ASP A 71 3.01 -1.96 -11.39
CA ASP A 71 4.09 -1.12 -10.87
C ASP A 71 3.50 0.27 -10.58
N LEU A 72 3.43 0.65 -9.32
CA LEU A 72 2.90 1.94 -8.91
C LEU A 72 3.97 3.03 -8.89
N GLY A 73 5.20 2.68 -9.25
CA GLY A 73 6.30 3.63 -9.34
C GLY A 73 7.30 3.49 -8.20
N THR A 74 8.26 4.38 -8.21
CA THR A 74 9.32 4.43 -7.20
C THR A 74 8.74 4.64 -5.81
N LEU A 75 9.29 3.92 -4.82
CA LEU A 75 8.95 4.16 -3.42
C LEU A 75 9.22 5.63 -3.09
N LYS A 76 8.21 6.33 -2.59
CA LYS A 76 8.30 7.78 -2.38
C LYS A 76 9.22 8.15 -1.22
N GLY A 77 9.31 7.28 -0.23
CA GLY A 77 10.19 7.52 0.90
C GLY A 77 10.37 6.27 1.75
N ASN A 78 11.48 6.19 2.47
CA ASN A 78 11.78 5.05 3.34
C ASN A 78 11.13 5.18 4.71
N VAL A 79 10.65 6.38 5.04
CA VAL A 79 10.02 6.68 6.34
C VAL A 79 8.84 7.61 6.11
N GLY A 80 7.74 7.36 6.81
CA GLY A 80 6.62 8.26 6.88
C GLY A 80 5.44 7.88 6.00
N ALA A 81 4.35 8.62 6.19
CA ALA A 81 3.12 8.39 5.44
C ALA A 81 3.27 8.80 3.98
N GLN A 82 2.69 8.03 3.09
CA GLN A 82 2.75 8.30 1.66
C GLN A 82 1.57 7.66 0.95
N ASN A 83 1.21 8.18 -0.21
CA ASN A 83 0.06 7.74 -0.97
C ASN A 83 0.42 7.41 -2.41
N TYR A 84 -0.30 6.43 -2.97
CA TYR A 84 -0.21 6.03 -4.37
C TYR A 84 -1.63 5.97 -4.94
N PHE A 85 -1.85 6.59 -6.08
CA PHE A 85 -3.15 6.59 -6.73
C PHE A 85 -3.41 5.24 -7.40
N LEU A 86 -4.58 4.65 -7.16
CA LEU A 86 -4.97 3.37 -7.75
C LEU A 86 -6.06 3.49 -8.82
N GLY A 87 -6.83 4.57 -8.79
CA GLY A 87 -8.00 4.65 -9.66
C GLY A 87 -9.11 3.71 -9.16
N ASN A 88 -9.36 2.62 -9.88
CA ASN A 88 -10.41 1.65 -9.53
C ASN A 88 -9.93 0.20 -9.62
N ILE A 89 -8.65 -0.05 -9.33
CA ILE A 89 -8.05 -1.39 -9.45
C ILE A 89 -7.92 -2.12 -8.11
N ALA A 90 -8.53 -1.61 -7.02
CA ALA A 90 -8.32 -2.18 -5.68
C ALA A 90 -8.72 -3.64 -5.57
N ASN A 91 -9.67 -4.11 -6.38
CA ASN A 91 -10.14 -5.50 -6.33
C ASN A 91 -9.36 -6.44 -7.25
N ASN A 92 -8.40 -5.92 -8.03
CA ASN A 92 -7.67 -6.75 -8.99
C ASN A 92 -6.51 -7.51 -8.35
N TYR A 93 -6.05 -7.05 -7.20
CA TYR A 93 -4.87 -7.59 -6.55
C TYR A 93 -5.10 -7.67 -5.04
N ASP A 94 -4.22 -8.38 -4.32
CA ASP A 94 -4.39 -8.62 -2.89
C ASP A 94 -3.16 -8.28 -2.04
N THR A 95 -2.04 -7.93 -2.67
CA THR A 95 -0.78 -7.75 -1.93
C THR A 95 -0.04 -6.52 -2.42
N VAL A 96 0.45 -5.74 -1.47
CA VAL A 96 1.41 -4.67 -1.75
C VAL A 96 2.80 -5.26 -1.63
N VAL A 97 3.63 -5.05 -2.64
CA VAL A 97 5.00 -5.59 -2.68
C VAL A 97 5.97 -4.44 -2.89
N ILE A 98 7.02 -4.40 -2.06
CA ILE A 98 8.13 -3.47 -2.27
C ILE A 98 9.33 -4.30 -2.70
N ALA A 99 9.82 -4.05 -3.90
CA ALA A 99 10.85 -4.84 -4.53
C ALA A 99 11.83 -3.96 -5.29
N SER A 100 13.04 -4.47 -5.48
CA SER A 100 14.02 -3.84 -6.36
C SER A 100 13.62 -4.07 -7.81
N LYS A 101 13.40 -3.00 -8.56
CA LYS A 101 12.99 -3.13 -9.96
C LYS A 101 14.04 -3.83 -10.81
N PRO A 102 15.32 -3.44 -10.76
CA PRO A 102 16.32 -4.09 -11.62
C PRO A 102 16.58 -5.56 -11.28
N PHE A 103 16.43 -5.96 -10.02
CA PHE A 103 16.78 -7.30 -9.60
C PHE A 103 15.57 -8.21 -9.38
N GLY A 104 14.36 -7.65 -9.29
CA GLY A 104 13.16 -8.41 -8.98
C GLY A 104 13.12 -8.97 -7.56
N THR A 105 14.03 -8.54 -6.68
CA THR A 105 14.10 -9.02 -5.31
C THR A 105 12.98 -8.41 -4.48
N VAL A 106 12.14 -9.25 -3.89
CA VAL A 106 11.06 -8.82 -3.00
C VAL A 106 11.63 -8.61 -1.60
N PHE A 107 11.50 -7.40 -1.08
CA PHE A 107 11.99 -7.06 0.25
C PHE A 107 10.90 -7.07 1.30
N VAL A 108 9.70 -6.58 0.97
CA VAL A 108 8.62 -6.39 1.94
C VAL A 108 7.29 -6.64 1.25
N THR A 109 6.36 -7.25 1.98
CA THR A 109 4.99 -7.46 1.49
C THR A 109 3.98 -7.02 2.52
N SER A 110 2.78 -6.68 2.06
CA SER A 110 1.61 -6.50 2.92
C SER A 110 0.43 -7.22 2.27
N ASN A 111 -0.03 -8.28 2.92
CA ASN A 111 -1.20 -9.02 2.49
C ASN A 111 -2.45 -8.27 2.97
N LEU A 112 -3.27 -7.83 2.03
CA LEU A 112 -4.41 -6.97 2.35
C LEU A 112 -5.64 -7.80 2.67
N LYS A 113 -6.31 -7.43 3.75
CA LYS A 113 -7.56 -8.05 4.20
C LYS A 113 -8.68 -7.04 4.10
N SER A 114 -9.87 -7.52 3.72
CA SER A 114 -11.04 -6.67 3.71
C SER A 114 -11.38 -6.22 5.12
N SER A 115 -11.71 -4.95 5.29
CA SER A 115 -12.17 -4.42 6.58
C SER A 115 -13.49 -5.07 7.02
N PHE A 116 -14.28 -5.56 6.07
CA PHE A 116 -15.56 -6.20 6.38
C PHE A 116 -15.40 -7.62 6.92
N GLN A 117 -14.31 -8.31 6.56
CA GLN A 117 -14.06 -9.68 7.02
C GLN A 117 -13.73 -9.75 8.50
N THR A 118 -13.22 -8.67 9.07
CA THR A 118 -12.89 -8.61 10.49
C THR A 118 -14.05 -8.19 11.36
N GLY A 119 -15.20 -7.86 10.77
CA GLY A 119 -16.32 -7.25 11.47
C GLY A 119 -16.05 -5.83 11.91
N PHE A 120 -14.97 -5.27 11.48
CA PHE A 120 -14.51 -3.95 11.88
C PHE A 120 -15.14 -2.89 10.98
N LYS A 121 -15.75 -1.89 11.59
CA LYS A 121 -16.23 -0.71 10.87
C LYS A 121 -15.23 0.39 11.11
N ASP A 122 -14.55 0.78 10.06
CA ASP A 122 -13.58 1.83 10.17
C ASP A 122 -14.28 3.19 10.24
N ARG A 123 -13.74 4.05 11.05
CA ARG A 123 -14.24 5.41 11.21
C ARG A 123 -13.06 6.35 11.18
N PHE A 124 -13.04 7.12 10.17
CA PHE A 124 -12.01 8.12 10.02
C PHE A 124 -12.42 9.44 10.63
#